data_62667bcdeace9a3c18faf4f85eb190d4
#
_entry.id   62667bcdeace9a3c18faf4f85eb190d4
#
_cell.length_a   1.000
_cell.length_b   1.000
_cell.length_c   1.000
_cell.angle_alpha   90.00
_cell.angle_beta   90.00
_cell.angle_gamma   90.00
#
_symmetry.space_group_name_H-M   'P 1'
#
loop_
_entity.id
_entity.type
_entity.pdbx_description
1 polymer ?
#
loop_
_entity_poly.entity_id
_entity_poly.type
_entity_poly.pdbx_seq_one_letter_code
_entity_poly.pdbx_strand_id
1 'polypeptide(L)'
;DGSFKIDGLRDVDHSVRARLLGQTDVWEEDVAVGATDVSFAMEPAEGEDLEFQRTADSGFSMLKWKNKKDRENFKMMCTYCHQAGSLGFRSPEEPVDWETMIRRMDGFGGLYKHTQETIVKRLVDTFSPDAVEKWPKFVPPPAPRGLVTKVKITEWDMGERFKVMIHDLEVGPDGLIYAVDMAKNATVSLDPKTGERAIYPFPGKYRGPHSIELGNDGKMWYTLCISGEMAKFDLTTKEYTIASSAAAPARRGSYPHTLRINPADPEGLVWYTDAGRNSCYSMHPETMVVKEYKLLKANEAVNAGRGESRGITPYGIDFSPIDGSIWYSKLNGNRIGRINPKTGEIKEWNPPFRGPRRHHVAQDGRVWVPGFGSGVFGVLDPKTEEWKVYDLPDSDNQIPYALNIDPKGFVWICGTGNDTMHRFDPKTEDLITIPMPTRVTYTREVEFDADGNIWLCNANAPARHTERGKGSIIKIEILDGGVKVAGK
;
A
#
# COMPACT_ATOMS: atom_id res chain seq x y z
N ASP A 1 -21.04 -9.81 24.34
CA ASP A 1 -21.29 -11.13 24.94
C ASP A 1 -20.27 -12.17 24.44
N GLY A 2 -19.43 -11.84 23.48
CA GLY A 2 -18.40 -12.72 22.93
C GLY A 2 -18.90 -13.73 21.87
N SER A 3 -20.19 -13.72 21.54
CA SER A 3 -20.69 -14.58 20.48
C SER A 3 -20.17 -14.14 19.10
N PHE A 4 -19.95 -15.11 18.23
CA PHE A 4 -19.50 -14.85 16.86
C PHE A 4 -20.24 -15.74 15.87
N LYS A 5 -20.27 -15.32 14.61
CA LYS A 5 -20.79 -16.08 13.48
C LYS A 5 -19.90 -15.85 12.27
N ILE A 6 -19.51 -16.92 11.61
CA ILE A 6 -18.74 -16.86 10.37
C ILE A 6 -19.59 -17.47 9.26
N ASP A 7 -19.97 -16.65 8.28
CA ASP A 7 -20.79 -17.06 7.13
C ASP A 7 -19.96 -17.18 5.85
N GLY A 8 -20.51 -17.89 4.87
CA GLY A 8 -19.92 -18.02 3.53
C GLY A 8 -18.72 -18.95 3.46
N LEU A 9 -18.65 -19.91 4.39
CA LEU A 9 -17.63 -20.96 4.38
C LEU A 9 -17.95 -22.02 3.30
N ARG A 10 -16.91 -22.61 2.72
CA ARG A 10 -17.04 -23.79 1.86
C ARG A 10 -17.39 -24.99 2.71
N ASP A 11 -18.10 -25.97 2.14
CA ASP A 11 -18.48 -27.20 2.83
C ASP A 11 -17.30 -28.17 2.95
N VAL A 12 -16.37 -27.81 3.83
CA VAL A 12 -15.17 -28.57 4.22
C VAL A 12 -14.87 -28.26 5.68
N ASP A 13 -14.08 -29.09 6.35
CA ASP A 13 -13.60 -28.80 7.69
C ASP A 13 -12.65 -27.60 7.69
N HIS A 14 -12.73 -26.79 8.71
CA HIS A 14 -12.00 -25.55 8.89
C HIS A 14 -11.17 -25.56 10.17
N SER A 15 -9.99 -24.94 10.11
CA SER A 15 -9.27 -24.51 11.30
C SER A 15 -9.73 -23.12 11.69
N VAL A 16 -10.22 -22.95 12.89
CA VAL A 16 -10.69 -21.67 13.42
C VAL A 16 -9.72 -21.18 14.49
N ARG A 17 -9.28 -19.94 14.37
CA ARG A 17 -8.37 -19.29 15.32
C ARG A 17 -9.03 -18.09 15.97
N ALA A 18 -9.02 -18.06 17.30
CA ALA A 18 -9.26 -16.83 18.04
C ALA A 18 -7.95 -16.09 18.26
N ARG A 19 -7.89 -14.81 17.88
CA ARG A 19 -6.72 -13.95 18.01
C ARG A 19 -7.11 -12.58 18.53
N LEU A 20 -6.38 -12.14 19.55
CA LEU A 20 -6.42 -10.78 20.06
C LEU A 20 -5.02 -10.40 20.56
N LEU A 21 -4.53 -9.21 20.20
CA LEU A 21 -3.27 -8.73 20.74
C LEU A 21 -3.30 -8.67 22.26
N GLY A 22 -2.28 -9.24 22.90
CA GLY A 22 -2.20 -9.41 24.36
C GLY A 22 -2.81 -10.69 24.88
N GLN A 23 -3.37 -11.54 24.02
CA GLN A 23 -3.87 -12.85 24.36
C GLN A 23 -3.12 -13.93 23.55
N THR A 24 -2.98 -15.13 24.12
CA THR A 24 -2.44 -16.28 23.38
C THR A 24 -3.44 -16.74 22.33
N ASP A 25 -2.97 -16.97 21.09
CA ASP A 25 -3.82 -17.50 20.02
C ASP A 25 -4.34 -18.89 20.39
N VAL A 26 -5.64 -19.12 20.23
CA VAL A 26 -6.28 -20.41 20.46
C VAL A 26 -6.82 -20.94 19.13
N TRP A 27 -6.58 -22.22 18.85
CA TRP A 27 -6.99 -22.89 17.62
C TRP A 27 -7.98 -24.01 17.94
N GLU A 28 -8.99 -24.17 17.08
CA GLU A 28 -9.87 -25.32 17.01
C GLU A 28 -9.76 -25.90 15.60
N GLU A 29 -9.32 -27.13 15.49
CA GLU A 29 -9.13 -27.80 14.21
C GLU A 29 -10.36 -28.64 13.85
N ASP A 30 -10.51 -28.97 12.57
CA ASP A 30 -11.57 -29.85 12.04
C ASP A 30 -12.99 -29.38 12.35
N VAL A 31 -13.21 -28.06 12.36
CA VAL A 31 -14.53 -27.47 12.61
C VAL A 31 -15.40 -27.58 11.37
N ALA A 32 -16.47 -28.39 11.45
CA ALA A 32 -17.41 -28.57 10.35
C ALA A 32 -18.28 -27.30 10.13
N VAL A 33 -18.72 -27.08 8.90
CA VAL A 33 -19.70 -26.04 8.59
C VAL A 33 -21.02 -26.33 9.32
N GLY A 34 -21.56 -25.32 9.99
CA GLY A 34 -22.77 -25.44 10.80
C GLY A 34 -22.54 -25.81 12.27
N ALA A 35 -21.30 -26.00 12.71
CA ALA A 35 -20.96 -26.17 14.11
C ALA A 35 -21.46 -24.97 14.95
N THR A 36 -22.04 -25.25 16.13
CA THR A 36 -22.62 -24.25 17.04
C THR A 36 -22.01 -24.27 18.43
N ASP A 37 -21.09 -25.18 18.66
CA ASP A 37 -20.46 -25.47 19.96
C ASP A 37 -18.99 -25.04 20.04
N VAL A 38 -18.51 -24.27 19.02
CA VAL A 38 -17.15 -23.76 19.00
C VAL A 38 -16.98 -22.66 20.04
N SER A 39 -16.05 -22.85 20.96
CA SER A 39 -15.79 -21.92 22.06
C SER A 39 -14.31 -21.76 22.31
N PHE A 40 -13.86 -20.52 22.52
CA PHE A 40 -12.46 -20.18 22.80
C PHE A 40 -12.32 -19.55 24.18
N ALA A 41 -11.47 -20.13 25.01
CA ALA A 41 -10.99 -19.50 26.24
C ALA A 41 -9.57 -18.97 25.97
N MET A 42 -9.42 -17.66 25.88
CA MET A 42 -8.12 -17.03 25.63
C MET A 42 -7.49 -16.62 26.96
N GLU A 43 -6.20 -16.90 27.09
CA GLU A 43 -5.40 -16.50 28.25
C GLU A 43 -4.51 -15.31 27.89
N PRO A 44 -4.18 -14.41 28.85
CA PRO A 44 -3.23 -13.34 28.62
C PRO A 44 -1.88 -13.88 28.12
N ALA A 45 -1.39 -13.30 27.03
CA ALA A 45 -0.05 -13.61 26.56
C ALA A 45 1.01 -13.02 27.49
N GLU A 46 2.02 -13.81 27.81
CA GLU A 46 3.12 -13.40 28.69
C GLU A 46 4.47 -13.76 28.07
N GLY A 47 5.56 -13.16 28.60
CA GLY A 47 6.92 -13.47 28.20
C GLY A 47 7.15 -13.36 26.70
N GLU A 48 7.72 -14.41 26.10
CA GLU A 48 8.07 -14.45 24.68
C GLU A 48 6.84 -14.35 23.76
N ASP A 49 5.72 -14.96 24.13
CA ASP A 49 4.47 -14.91 23.34
C ASP A 49 3.95 -13.49 23.19
N LEU A 50 4.03 -12.71 24.27
CA LEU A 50 3.64 -11.30 24.25
C LEU A 50 4.61 -10.46 23.41
N GLU A 51 5.90 -10.67 23.56
CA GLU A 51 6.91 -9.95 22.79
C GLU A 51 6.86 -10.33 21.30
N PHE A 52 6.52 -11.56 20.97
CA PHE A 52 6.30 -11.99 19.59
C PHE A 52 5.16 -11.21 18.92
N GLN A 53 4.16 -10.81 19.69
CA GLN A 53 3.01 -10.04 19.21
C GLN A 53 3.28 -8.54 19.04
N ARG A 54 4.42 -8.02 19.51
CA ARG A 54 4.80 -6.61 19.38
C ARG A 54 4.71 -6.15 17.93
N THR A 55 3.96 -5.09 17.69
CA THR A 55 3.75 -4.50 16.37
C THR A 55 5.01 -3.81 15.84
N ALA A 56 5.09 -3.59 14.53
CA ALA A 56 6.26 -2.97 13.93
C ALA A 56 6.46 -1.52 14.35
N ASP A 57 5.39 -0.74 14.51
CA ASP A 57 5.44 0.63 15.05
C ASP A 57 5.98 0.67 16.48
N SER A 58 5.58 -0.27 17.33
CA SER A 58 6.14 -0.40 18.68
C SER A 58 7.64 -0.70 18.65
N GLY A 59 8.11 -1.60 17.75
CA GLY A 59 9.54 -1.83 17.56
C GLY A 59 10.26 -0.61 16.96
N PHE A 60 9.61 0.10 16.04
CA PHE A 60 10.13 1.32 15.43
C PHE A 60 10.31 2.46 16.47
N SER A 61 9.42 2.53 17.46
CA SER A 61 9.50 3.53 18.54
C SER A 61 10.74 3.42 19.40
N MET A 62 11.43 2.27 19.38
CA MET A 62 12.69 2.06 20.11
C MET A 62 13.88 2.75 19.43
N LEU A 63 13.75 3.15 18.14
CA LEU A 63 14.79 3.89 17.43
C LEU A 63 14.94 5.31 17.99
N LYS A 64 16.17 5.73 18.20
CA LYS A 64 16.47 7.08 18.72
C LYS A 64 16.71 8.06 17.59
N TRP A 65 16.05 9.20 17.64
CA TRP A 65 16.09 10.24 16.63
C TRP A 65 16.77 11.51 17.15
N LYS A 66 17.51 12.19 16.30
CA LYS A 66 18.05 13.52 16.60
C LYS A 66 16.92 14.57 16.70
N ASN A 67 15.93 14.46 15.82
CA ASN A 67 14.77 15.35 15.74
C ASN A 67 13.72 14.71 14.82
N LYS A 68 12.56 15.35 14.68
CA LYS A 68 11.45 14.92 13.80
C LYS A 68 11.91 14.71 12.34
N LYS A 69 12.71 15.63 11.78
CA LYS A 69 13.20 15.54 10.39
C LYS A 69 14.08 14.30 10.17
N ASP A 70 14.91 13.94 11.13
CA ASP A 70 15.75 12.73 11.06
C ASP A 70 14.89 11.47 11.02
N ARG A 71 13.85 11.37 11.85
CA ARG A 71 12.87 10.28 11.84
C ARG A 71 12.12 10.20 10.51
N GLU A 72 11.58 11.31 10.04
CA GLU A 72 10.87 11.39 8.77
C GLU A 72 11.77 10.99 7.59
N ASN A 73 13.02 11.43 7.59
CA ASN A 73 14.00 11.01 6.56
C ASN A 73 14.24 9.50 6.59
N PHE A 74 14.35 8.89 7.77
CA PHE A 74 14.50 7.44 7.91
C PHE A 74 13.27 6.72 7.36
N LYS A 75 12.05 7.14 7.72
CA LYS A 75 10.81 6.60 7.13
C LYS A 75 10.84 6.69 5.61
N MET A 76 11.18 7.86 5.06
CA MET A 76 11.26 8.13 3.64
C MET A 76 12.32 7.32 2.90
N MET A 77 13.29 6.72 3.57
CA MET A 77 14.37 5.92 2.95
C MET A 77 14.25 4.43 3.24
N CYS A 78 13.88 4.06 4.47
CA CYS A 78 14.06 2.70 4.98
C CYS A 78 12.76 1.91 5.04
N THR A 79 11.59 2.54 4.83
CA THR A 79 10.31 1.86 4.92
C THR A 79 9.53 1.82 3.61
N TYR A 80 10.20 1.98 2.47
CA TYR A 80 9.56 1.94 1.14
C TYR A 80 8.92 0.60 0.78
N CYS A 81 9.56 -0.50 1.19
CA CYS A 81 9.25 -1.84 0.72
C CYS A 81 8.68 -2.75 1.81
N HIS A 82 9.04 -2.50 3.07
CA HIS A 82 8.64 -3.26 4.24
C HIS A 82 8.64 -2.39 5.48
N GLN A 83 7.97 -2.87 6.54
CA GLN A 83 7.99 -2.22 7.84
C GLN A 83 9.40 -2.27 8.45
N ALA A 84 9.75 -1.28 9.26
CA ALA A 84 10.91 -1.30 10.14
C ALA A 84 10.46 -1.51 11.61
N GLY A 85 11.16 -2.35 12.36
CA GLY A 85 10.80 -2.67 13.76
C GLY A 85 9.93 -3.93 13.92
N SER A 86 9.54 -4.57 12.83
CA SER A 86 8.84 -5.87 12.87
C SER A 86 9.69 -6.99 13.46
N LEU A 87 9.09 -8.17 13.65
CA LEU A 87 9.77 -9.35 14.18
C LEU A 87 11.05 -9.68 13.40
N GLY A 88 11.04 -9.55 12.07
CA GLY A 88 12.22 -9.78 11.23
C GLY A 88 13.40 -8.82 11.49
N PHE A 89 13.16 -7.68 12.15
CA PHE A 89 14.21 -6.75 12.60
C PHE A 89 14.74 -7.08 13.99
N ARG A 90 13.86 -7.42 14.93
CA ARG A 90 14.20 -7.57 16.35
C ARG A 90 14.54 -8.99 16.78
N SER A 91 14.10 -9.97 16.01
CA SER A 91 14.39 -11.40 16.23
C SER A 91 14.49 -12.10 14.88
N PRO A 92 15.55 -11.82 14.07
CA PRO A 92 15.75 -12.46 12.79
C PRO A 92 16.14 -13.95 13.00
N GLU A 93 15.74 -14.80 12.05
CA GLU A 93 16.08 -16.24 12.05
C GLU A 93 17.61 -16.48 12.02
N GLU A 94 18.35 -15.57 11.36
CA GLU A 94 19.81 -15.60 11.27
C GLU A 94 20.40 -14.26 11.73
N PRO A 95 21.58 -14.23 12.33
CA PRO A 95 22.25 -13.01 12.73
C PRO A 95 22.37 -12.03 11.57
N VAL A 96 21.97 -10.76 11.80
CA VAL A 96 22.00 -9.73 10.77
C VAL A 96 23.30 -8.94 10.83
N ASP A 97 24.08 -9.00 9.76
CA ASP A 97 25.12 -8.00 9.49
C ASP A 97 24.45 -6.74 8.90
N TRP A 98 24.20 -5.77 9.77
CA TRP A 98 23.53 -4.53 9.40
C TRP A 98 24.30 -3.71 8.35
N GLU A 99 25.61 -3.78 8.31
CA GLU A 99 26.41 -3.09 7.31
C GLU A 99 26.17 -3.67 5.91
N THR A 100 26.24 -4.98 5.78
CA THR A 100 25.94 -5.69 4.53
C THR A 100 24.47 -5.49 4.12
N MET A 101 23.54 -5.51 5.09
CA MET A 101 22.14 -5.30 4.82
C MET A 101 21.86 -3.87 4.30
N ILE A 102 22.45 -2.86 4.91
CA ILE A 102 22.27 -1.47 4.48
C ILE A 102 22.91 -1.21 3.11
N ARG A 103 24.08 -1.81 2.82
CA ARG A 103 24.66 -1.74 1.47
C ARG A 103 23.75 -2.38 0.42
N ARG A 104 23.13 -3.51 0.75
CA ARG A 104 22.15 -4.16 -0.12
C ARG A 104 20.91 -3.27 -0.34
N MET A 105 20.37 -2.65 0.72
CA MET A 105 19.23 -1.73 0.61
C MET A 105 19.57 -0.48 -0.20
N ASP A 106 20.80 0.04 -0.13
CA ASP A 106 21.28 1.12 -0.98
C ASP A 106 21.14 0.78 -2.48
N GLY A 107 21.39 -0.47 -2.84
CA GLY A 107 21.20 -0.96 -4.22
C GLY A 107 19.76 -0.83 -4.72
N PHE A 108 18.77 -0.94 -3.83
CA PHE A 108 17.35 -0.82 -4.16
C PHE A 108 16.81 0.61 -4.04
N GLY A 109 17.19 1.35 -3.01
CA GLY A 109 16.55 2.62 -2.64
C GLY A 109 17.41 3.87 -2.74
N GLY A 110 18.72 3.76 -2.90
CA GLY A 110 19.60 4.90 -3.02
C GLY A 110 19.78 5.67 -1.72
N LEU A 111 20.29 5.00 -0.69
CA LEU A 111 20.72 5.63 0.55
C LEU A 111 21.95 6.52 0.32
N TYR A 112 22.07 7.62 1.10
CA TYR A 112 23.28 8.45 1.04
C TYR A 112 24.44 7.73 1.71
N LYS A 113 25.59 7.67 1.04
CA LYS A 113 26.80 7.06 1.61
C LYS A 113 27.17 7.65 2.98
N HIS A 114 27.08 8.98 3.13
CA HIS A 114 27.42 9.65 4.39
C HIS A 114 26.41 9.42 5.54
N THR A 115 25.23 8.85 5.25
CA THR A 115 24.24 8.50 6.27
C THR A 115 24.24 7.01 6.60
N GLN A 116 24.89 6.16 5.80
CA GLN A 116 24.88 4.71 5.97
C GLN A 116 25.44 4.30 7.34
N GLU A 117 26.61 4.83 7.72
CA GLU A 117 27.22 4.52 9.02
C GLU A 117 26.31 4.91 10.20
N THR A 118 25.67 6.10 10.12
CA THR A 118 24.72 6.54 11.14
C THR A 118 23.51 5.63 11.21
N ILE A 119 23.01 5.14 10.07
CA ILE A 119 21.89 4.19 10.03
C ILE A 119 22.31 2.84 10.59
N VAL A 120 23.46 2.29 10.18
CA VAL A 120 24.00 1.03 10.70
C VAL A 120 24.15 1.09 12.22
N LYS A 121 24.81 2.13 12.73
CA LYS A 121 24.96 2.31 14.17
C LYS A 121 23.62 2.34 14.89
N ARG A 122 22.65 3.09 14.37
CA ARG A 122 21.29 3.18 14.96
C ARG A 122 20.60 1.82 15.00
N LEU A 123 20.70 1.03 13.92
CA LEU A 123 20.09 -0.29 13.85
C LEU A 123 20.76 -1.28 14.81
N VAL A 124 22.09 -1.27 14.91
CA VAL A 124 22.85 -2.08 15.87
C VAL A 124 22.48 -1.70 17.31
N ASP A 125 22.52 -0.40 17.64
CA ASP A 125 22.20 0.12 18.98
C ASP A 125 20.75 -0.23 19.41
N THR A 126 19.85 -0.47 18.44
CA THR A 126 18.43 -0.71 18.72
C THR A 126 18.05 -2.19 18.63
N PHE A 127 18.50 -2.90 17.59
CA PHE A 127 18.05 -4.24 17.24
C PHE A 127 19.09 -5.35 17.48
N SER A 128 20.20 -5.06 18.14
CA SER A 128 21.06 -6.15 18.64
C SER A 128 20.30 -6.94 19.73
N PRO A 129 20.57 -8.24 19.88
CA PRO A 129 19.93 -9.06 20.91
C PRO A 129 19.98 -8.41 22.31
N ASP A 130 21.16 -7.98 22.73
CA ASP A 130 21.38 -7.30 24.04
C ASP A 130 20.58 -6.01 24.20
N ALA A 131 20.25 -5.32 23.08
CA ALA A 131 19.44 -4.12 23.12
C ALA A 131 17.94 -4.46 23.21
N VAL A 132 17.49 -5.45 22.46
CA VAL A 132 16.11 -5.92 22.46
C VAL A 132 15.69 -6.47 23.81
N GLU A 133 16.57 -7.21 24.50
CA GLU A 133 16.33 -7.71 25.87
C GLU A 133 16.05 -6.59 26.89
N LYS A 134 16.56 -5.37 26.63
CA LYS A 134 16.39 -4.20 27.50
C LYS A 134 15.16 -3.35 27.15
N TRP A 135 14.40 -3.74 26.16
CA TRP A 135 13.22 -2.98 25.77
C TRP A 135 12.15 -3.02 26.88
N PRO A 136 11.34 -1.96 27.00
CA PRO A 136 10.19 -2.01 27.89
C PRO A 136 9.24 -3.12 27.41
N LYS A 137 8.60 -3.79 28.39
CA LYS A 137 7.58 -4.81 28.09
C LYS A 137 6.54 -4.27 27.11
N PHE A 138 6.15 -5.07 26.14
CA PHE A 138 5.11 -4.68 25.17
C PHE A 138 3.76 -4.50 25.89
N VAL A 139 3.11 -3.37 25.59
CA VAL A 139 1.75 -3.09 26.04
C VAL A 139 0.84 -3.15 24.82
N PRO A 140 0.00 -4.17 24.70
CA PRO A 140 -0.93 -4.29 23.60
C PRO A 140 -1.92 -3.13 23.55
N PRO A 141 -2.38 -2.71 22.35
CA PRO A 141 -3.47 -1.75 22.24
C PRO A 141 -4.76 -2.30 22.86
N PRO A 142 -5.71 -1.42 23.25
CA PRO A 142 -7.02 -1.86 23.72
C PRO A 142 -7.74 -2.77 22.71
N ALA A 143 -8.53 -3.71 23.21
CA ALA A 143 -9.33 -4.59 22.37
C ALA A 143 -10.27 -3.77 21.45
N PRO A 144 -10.45 -4.20 20.18
CA PRO A 144 -11.36 -3.56 19.24
C PRO A 144 -12.80 -3.49 19.77
N ARG A 145 -13.50 -2.38 19.50
CA ARG A 145 -14.88 -2.16 19.93
C ARG A 145 -15.70 -1.49 18.83
N GLY A 146 -17.03 -1.56 18.97
CA GLY A 146 -17.97 -0.88 18.06
C GLY A 146 -17.93 -1.46 16.66
N LEU A 147 -17.84 -0.60 15.64
CA LEU A 147 -17.86 -1.02 14.23
C LEU A 147 -16.76 -2.03 13.88
N VAL A 148 -15.60 -1.92 14.51
CA VAL A 148 -14.46 -2.82 14.24
C VAL A 148 -14.78 -4.29 14.51
N THR A 149 -15.69 -4.56 15.45
CA THR A 149 -16.16 -5.93 15.74
C THR A 149 -17.20 -6.46 14.73
N LYS A 150 -17.58 -5.63 13.76
CA LYS A 150 -18.52 -5.96 12.67
C LYS A 150 -17.83 -5.97 11.30
N VAL A 151 -16.54 -6.20 11.28
CA VAL A 151 -15.75 -6.28 10.06
C VAL A 151 -15.42 -7.75 9.80
N LYS A 152 -15.67 -8.19 8.55
CA LYS A 152 -15.19 -9.46 8.02
C LYS A 152 -14.01 -9.20 7.11
N ILE A 153 -12.89 -9.85 7.37
CA ILE A 153 -11.70 -9.78 6.52
C ILE A 153 -11.45 -11.18 5.94
N THR A 154 -11.38 -11.25 4.63
CA THR A 154 -11.05 -12.48 3.90
C THR A 154 -9.71 -12.29 3.22
N GLU A 155 -8.78 -13.22 3.42
CA GLU A 155 -7.46 -13.22 2.80
C GLU A 155 -7.28 -14.45 1.94
N TRP A 156 -6.81 -14.27 0.71
CA TRP A 156 -6.43 -15.35 -0.19
C TRP A 156 -4.93 -15.35 -0.40
N ASP A 157 -4.27 -16.41 0.05
CA ASP A 157 -2.83 -16.62 -0.23
C ASP A 157 -2.62 -16.84 -1.73
N MET A 158 -1.83 -16.01 -2.38
CA MET A 158 -1.68 -16.01 -3.84
C MET A 158 -0.56 -16.92 -4.37
N GLY A 159 -0.03 -17.81 -3.55
CA GLY A 159 0.94 -18.82 -3.98
C GLY A 159 1.85 -19.33 -2.87
N GLU A 160 3.00 -19.89 -3.27
CA GLU A 160 3.94 -20.50 -2.35
C GLU A 160 4.65 -19.48 -1.45
N ARG A 161 5.03 -19.95 -0.27
CA ARG A 161 5.78 -19.16 0.71
C ARG A 161 7.04 -18.56 0.08
N PHE A 162 7.26 -17.26 0.31
CA PHE A 162 8.40 -16.46 -0.16
C PHE A 162 8.52 -16.25 -1.69
N LYS A 163 7.58 -16.75 -2.48
CA LYS A 163 7.61 -16.66 -3.94
C LYS A 163 6.55 -15.76 -4.55
N VAL A 164 5.85 -14.97 -3.74
CA VAL A 164 4.75 -14.12 -4.15
C VAL A 164 4.93 -12.70 -3.63
N MET A 165 4.73 -11.71 -4.49
CA MET A 165 4.73 -10.31 -4.12
C MET A 165 3.60 -9.60 -4.87
N ILE A 166 2.38 -9.66 -4.31
CA ILE A 166 1.19 -9.00 -4.86
C ILE A 166 1.28 -7.52 -4.54
N HIS A 167 1.48 -6.70 -5.57
CA HIS A 167 1.79 -5.28 -5.38
C HIS A 167 0.56 -4.37 -5.45
N ASP A 168 -0.19 -4.42 -6.55
CA ASP A 168 -1.42 -3.65 -6.78
C ASP A 168 -2.49 -4.60 -7.34
N LEU A 169 -3.76 -4.22 -7.20
CA LEU A 169 -4.90 -4.97 -7.71
C LEU A 169 -5.95 -4.06 -8.34
N GLU A 170 -6.83 -4.66 -9.14
CA GLU A 170 -7.98 -4.03 -9.76
C GLU A 170 -9.17 -4.99 -9.78
N VAL A 171 -10.36 -4.46 -9.61
CA VAL A 171 -11.61 -5.22 -9.72
C VAL A 171 -12.01 -5.33 -11.19
N GLY A 172 -12.02 -6.54 -11.73
CA GLY A 172 -12.39 -6.78 -13.13
C GLY A 172 -13.89 -6.65 -13.39
N PRO A 173 -14.26 -6.31 -14.63
CA PRO A 173 -15.66 -6.23 -15.04
C PRO A 173 -16.37 -7.59 -15.05
N ASP A 174 -15.61 -8.68 -15.03
CA ASP A 174 -16.07 -10.07 -14.93
C ASP A 174 -16.24 -10.55 -13.47
N GLY A 175 -15.98 -9.67 -12.50
CA GLY A 175 -16.05 -9.97 -11.07
C GLY A 175 -14.84 -10.71 -10.52
N LEU A 176 -13.81 -10.94 -11.33
CA LEU A 176 -12.51 -11.42 -10.88
C LEU A 176 -11.68 -10.25 -10.32
N ILE A 177 -10.78 -10.57 -9.40
CA ILE A 177 -9.78 -9.62 -8.94
C ILE A 177 -8.49 -9.88 -9.70
N TYR A 178 -8.02 -8.88 -10.42
CA TYR A 178 -6.74 -8.93 -11.12
C TYR A 178 -5.68 -8.23 -10.29
N ALA A 179 -4.51 -8.84 -10.18
CA ALA A 179 -3.41 -8.25 -9.41
C ALA A 179 -2.08 -8.48 -10.10
N VAL A 180 -1.10 -7.66 -9.78
CA VAL A 180 0.27 -7.83 -10.26
C VAL A 180 1.11 -8.58 -9.23
N ASP A 181 1.75 -9.67 -9.65
CA ASP A 181 2.76 -10.38 -8.86
C ASP A 181 4.14 -10.02 -9.39
N MET A 182 4.83 -9.13 -8.67
CA MET A 182 6.18 -8.70 -9.07
C MET A 182 7.19 -9.84 -8.98
N ALA A 183 7.05 -10.76 -8.03
CA ALA A 183 8.00 -11.87 -7.89
C ALA A 183 7.90 -12.85 -9.08
N LYS A 184 6.70 -13.10 -9.57
CA LYS A 184 6.47 -14.00 -10.71
C LYS A 184 6.53 -13.30 -12.06
N ASN A 185 6.63 -11.98 -12.10
CA ASN A 185 6.53 -11.21 -13.34
C ASN A 185 5.24 -11.53 -14.12
N ALA A 186 4.09 -11.47 -13.42
CA ALA A 186 2.83 -11.94 -13.94
C ALA A 186 1.65 -11.07 -13.49
N THR A 187 0.57 -11.10 -14.28
CA THR A 187 -0.77 -10.83 -13.78
C THR A 187 -1.30 -12.11 -13.12
N VAL A 188 -1.97 -11.97 -12.00
CA VAL A 188 -2.73 -13.06 -11.38
C VAL A 188 -4.19 -12.67 -11.31
N SER A 189 -5.10 -13.63 -11.48
CA SER A 189 -6.53 -13.41 -11.24
C SER A 189 -7.00 -14.31 -10.10
N LEU A 190 -8.00 -13.82 -9.36
CA LEU A 190 -8.68 -14.52 -8.27
C LEU A 190 -10.19 -14.42 -8.50
N ASP A 191 -10.87 -15.55 -8.52
CA ASP A 191 -12.32 -15.58 -8.35
C ASP A 191 -12.62 -15.56 -6.84
N PRO A 192 -13.18 -14.49 -6.29
CA PRO A 192 -13.43 -14.39 -4.85
C PRO A 192 -14.54 -15.34 -4.35
N LYS A 193 -15.36 -15.89 -5.26
CA LYS A 193 -16.44 -16.81 -4.93
C LYS A 193 -15.95 -18.25 -4.76
N THR A 194 -15.07 -18.68 -5.67
CA THR A 194 -14.55 -20.05 -5.69
C THR A 194 -13.17 -20.18 -5.08
N GLY A 195 -12.40 -19.06 -5.03
CA GLY A 195 -11.00 -19.04 -4.65
C GLY A 195 -10.07 -19.53 -5.77
N GLU A 196 -10.60 -19.79 -6.97
CA GLU A 196 -9.79 -20.18 -8.13
C GLU A 196 -8.86 -19.06 -8.57
N ARG A 197 -7.68 -19.44 -9.04
CA ARG A 197 -6.59 -18.51 -9.41
C ARG A 197 -6.03 -18.89 -10.75
N ALA A 198 -5.71 -17.87 -11.54
CA ALA A 198 -4.95 -18.06 -12.78
C ALA A 198 -3.74 -17.13 -12.81
N ILE A 199 -2.70 -17.53 -13.53
CA ILE A 199 -1.44 -16.80 -13.65
C ILE A 199 -1.18 -16.57 -15.14
N TYR A 200 -0.91 -15.30 -15.49
CA TYR A 200 -0.61 -14.85 -16.85
C TYR A 200 0.76 -14.18 -16.85
N PRO A 201 1.84 -14.92 -17.17
CA PRO A 201 3.19 -14.37 -17.20
C PRO A 201 3.37 -13.29 -18.26
N PHE A 202 4.07 -12.20 -17.92
CA PHE A 202 4.52 -11.26 -18.94
C PHE A 202 5.56 -11.90 -19.87
N PRO A 203 5.45 -11.72 -21.20
CA PRO A 203 6.32 -12.38 -22.15
C PRO A 203 7.77 -11.89 -22.06
N GLY A 204 8.70 -12.82 -22.25
CA GLY A 204 10.14 -12.54 -22.39
C GLY A 204 10.85 -12.27 -21.08
N LYS A 205 11.59 -11.14 -20.98
CA LYS A 205 12.41 -10.77 -19.83
C LYS A 205 11.57 -10.38 -18.60
N TYR A 206 12.22 -10.31 -17.43
CA TYR A 206 11.65 -9.72 -16.23
C TYR A 206 11.35 -8.22 -16.44
N ARG A 207 10.12 -7.81 -16.17
CA ARG A 207 9.62 -6.45 -16.44
C ARG A 207 9.25 -5.66 -15.20
N GLY A 208 8.95 -6.33 -14.10
CA GLY A 208 8.53 -5.73 -12.84
C GLY A 208 7.16 -5.04 -12.94
N PRO A 209 6.06 -5.81 -13.11
CA PRO A 209 4.72 -5.23 -13.12
C PRO A 209 4.43 -4.60 -11.75
N HIS A 210 3.93 -3.35 -11.74
CA HIS A 210 3.85 -2.57 -10.52
C HIS A 210 2.44 -2.04 -10.23
N SER A 211 1.84 -1.29 -11.14
CA SER A 211 0.47 -0.78 -11.01
C SER A 211 -0.44 -1.40 -12.08
N ILE A 212 -1.72 -1.51 -11.78
CA ILE A 212 -2.75 -2.08 -12.64
C ILE A 212 -4.00 -1.20 -12.58
N GLU A 213 -4.72 -1.05 -13.69
CA GLU A 213 -6.00 -0.32 -13.78
C GLU A 213 -6.82 -0.82 -14.95
N LEU A 214 -8.15 -0.80 -14.82
CA LEU A 214 -9.07 -1.10 -15.92
C LEU A 214 -9.20 0.11 -16.86
N GLY A 215 -8.87 -0.08 -18.12
CA GLY A 215 -8.99 0.95 -19.14
C GLY A 215 -10.41 1.12 -19.70
N ASN A 216 -10.68 2.29 -20.28
CA ASN A 216 -11.93 2.55 -21.01
C ASN A 216 -12.10 1.64 -22.23
N ASP A 217 -11.02 1.01 -22.69
CA ASP A 217 -10.99 -0.02 -23.74
C ASP A 217 -11.34 -1.44 -23.25
N GLY A 218 -11.69 -1.58 -21.98
CA GLY A 218 -12.03 -2.86 -21.34
C GLY A 218 -10.83 -3.78 -21.10
N LYS A 219 -9.61 -3.27 -21.20
CA LYS A 219 -8.37 -4.01 -20.97
C LYS A 219 -7.71 -3.59 -19.67
N MET A 220 -6.96 -4.50 -19.05
CA MET A 220 -6.13 -4.16 -17.92
C MET A 220 -4.83 -3.50 -18.39
N TRP A 221 -4.52 -2.34 -17.83
CA TRP A 221 -3.30 -1.58 -18.10
C TRP A 221 -2.30 -1.69 -16.96
N TYR A 222 -1.02 -1.67 -17.31
CA TYR A 222 0.07 -1.89 -16.34
C TYR A 222 1.23 -0.93 -16.55
N THR A 223 1.84 -0.53 -15.44
CA THR A 223 3.21 -0.03 -15.45
C THR A 223 4.19 -1.18 -15.22
N LEU A 224 5.26 -1.22 -16.03
CA LEU A 224 6.33 -2.21 -15.95
C LEU A 224 7.61 -1.51 -15.51
N CYS A 225 7.75 -1.32 -14.20
CA CYS A 225 8.68 -0.35 -13.61
C CYS A 225 10.16 -0.67 -13.81
N ILE A 226 10.52 -1.97 -13.89
CA ILE A 226 11.92 -2.38 -14.06
C ILE A 226 12.36 -2.26 -15.53
N SER A 227 11.47 -2.57 -16.46
CA SER A 227 11.79 -2.50 -17.89
C SER A 227 11.57 -1.11 -18.51
N GLY A 228 10.86 -0.21 -17.81
CA GLY A 228 10.49 1.10 -18.33
C GLY A 228 9.47 1.03 -19.47
N GLU A 229 8.51 0.15 -19.32
CA GLU A 229 7.49 -0.13 -20.33
C GLU A 229 6.09 0.01 -19.73
N MET A 230 5.09 0.07 -20.61
CA MET A 230 3.67 -0.03 -20.31
C MET A 230 3.13 -1.29 -20.99
N ALA A 231 2.09 -1.89 -20.44
CA ALA A 231 1.40 -2.99 -21.06
C ALA A 231 -0.11 -2.84 -20.96
N LYS A 232 -0.83 -3.47 -21.88
CA LYS A 232 -2.24 -3.77 -21.74
C LYS A 232 -2.49 -5.25 -21.95
N PHE A 233 -3.44 -5.80 -21.23
CA PHE A 233 -3.83 -7.21 -21.23
C PHE A 233 -5.29 -7.32 -21.62
N ASP A 234 -5.55 -8.06 -22.69
CA ASP A 234 -6.90 -8.31 -23.18
C ASP A 234 -7.55 -9.42 -22.35
N LEU A 235 -8.65 -9.10 -21.66
CA LEU A 235 -9.35 -10.03 -20.78
C LEU A 235 -10.01 -11.20 -21.52
N THR A 236 -10.21 -11.09 -22.84
CA THR A 236 -10.80 -12.15 -23.67
C THR A 236 -9.74 -13.08 -24.23
N THR A 237 -8.74 -12.53 -24.92
CA THR A 237 -7.69 -13.33 -25.59
C THR A 237 -6.59 -13.77 -24.64
N LYS A 238 -6.46 -13.13 -23.46
CA LYS A 238 -5.39 -13.33 -22.48
C LYS A 238 -4.01 -12.98 -23.02
N GLU A 239 -3.94 -12.06 -23.98
CA GLU A 239 -2.70 -11.62 -24.61
C GLU A 239 -2.26 -10.23 -24.12
N TYR A 240 -0.95 -10.00 -24.12
CA TYR A 240 -0.34 -8.72 -23.78
C TYR A 240 0.06 -7.93 -25.01
N THR A 241 -0.20 -6.64 -25.01
CA THR A 241 0.48 -5.66 -25.86
C THR A 241 1.42 -4.82 -25.01
N ILE A 242 2.69 -4.69 -25.41
CA ILE A 242 3.73 -3.98 -24.63
C ILE A 242 4.33 -2.87 -25.47
N ALA A 243 4.51 -1.69 -24.86
CA ALA A 243 5.14 -0.53 -25.49
C ALA A 243 6.09 0.20 -24.54
N SER A 244 6.96 1.03 -25.10
CA SER A 244 7.83 1.92 -24.31
C SER A 244 6.98 2.92 -23.50
N SER A 245 7.35 3.16 -22.26
CA SER A 245 6.74 4.20 -21.41
C SER A 245 7.19 5.63 -21.74
N ALA A 246 8.02 5.82 -22.75
CA ALA A 246 8.51 7.12 -23.17
C ALA A 246 8.63 7.19 -24.69
N ALA A 247 8.60 8.40 -25.23
CA ALA A 247 8.71 8.65 -26.68
C ALA A 247 10.05 8.21 -27.30
N ALA A 248 11.06 7.92 -26.50
CA ALA A 248 12.33 7.31 -26.90
C ALA A 248 12.48 5.94 -26.22
N PRO A 249 13.28 5.01 -26.81
CA PRO A 249 13.53 3.70 -26.19
C PRO A 249 13.86 3.85 -24.72
N ALA A 250 13.36 2.93 -23.88
CA ALA A 250 13.52 2.96 -22.44
C ALA A 250 14.97 3.28 -22.06
N ARG A 251 15.22 4.53 -21.72
CA ARG A 251 16.54 4.96 -21.26
C ARG A 251 16.73 4.40 -19.85
N ARG A 252 17.96 4.03 -19.51
CA ARG A 252 18.33 3.73 -18.12
C ARG A 252 17.78 4.81 -17.20
N GLY A 253 16.98 4.41 -16.20
CA GLY A 253 16.42 5.29 -15.19
C GLY A 253 14.95 5.63 -15.35
N SER A 254 14.21 5.13 -16.34
CA SER A 254 12.75 5.18 -16.38
C SER A 254 12.18 4.16 -15.37
N TYR A 255 11.20 4.60 -14.59
CA TYR A 255 10.51 3.77 -13.61
C TYR A 255 9.02 4.20 -13.59
N PRO A 256 8.22 3.80 -14.62
CA PRO A 256 6.79 4.08 -14.62
C PRO A 256 6.17 3.43 -13.37
N HIS A 257 5.45 4.24 -12.59
CA HIS A 257 5.08 3.86 -11.24
C HIS A 257 3.56 3.63 -11.09
N THR A 258 2.80 4.66 -10.80
CA THR A 258 1.35 4.58 -10.65
C THR A 258 0.69 5.04 -11.93
N LEU A 259 -0.37 4.38 -12.36
CA LEU A 259 -1.20 4.80 -13.48
C LEU A 259 -2.63 5.05 -13.02
N ARG A 260 -3.35 5.91 -13.77
CA ARG A 260 -4.80 6.16 -13.63
C ARG A 260 -5.40 6.47 -15.00
N ILE A 261 -6.66 6.08 -15.16
CA ILE A 261 -7.44 6.28 -16.37
C ILE A 261 -8.76 6.93 -15.96
N ASN A 262 -9.01 8.14 -16.48
CA ASN A 262 -10.26 8.81 -16.21
C ASN A 262 -11.39 8.15 -17.04
N PRO A 263 -12.41 7.53 -16.41
CA PRO A 263 -13.49 6.89 -17.15
C PRO A 263 -14.35 7.89 -17.94
N ALA A 264 -14.32 9.18 -17.61
CA ALA A 264 -15.01 10.24 -18.33
C ALA A 264 -14.17 10.85 -19.47
N ASP A 265 -12.90 10.44 -19.64
CA ASP A 265 -12.07 10.91 -20.75
C ASP A 265 -12.49 10.22 -22.05
N PRO A 266 -12.97 10.96 -23.07
CA PRO A 266 -13.39 10.35 -24.34
C PRO A 266 -12.24 9.72 -25.14
N GLU A 267 -11.00 10.14 -24.92
CA GLU A 267 -9.80 9.55 -25.52
C GLU A 267 -9.29 8.34 -24.72
N GLY A 268 -9.75 8.15 -23.47
CA GLY A 268 -9.34 7.07 -22.60
C GLY A 268 -7.84 7.06 -22.33
N LEU A 269 -7.22 8.23 -22.22
CA LEU A 269 -5.77 8.36 -22.03
C LEU A 269 -5.33 7.68 -20.73
N VAL A 270 -4.28 6.89 -20.85
CA VAL A 270 -3.60 6.26 -19.69
C VAL A 270 -2.57 7.22 -19.14
N TRP A 271 -2.83 7.76 -17.96
CA TRP A 271 -1.91 8.67 -17.29
C TRP A 271 -1.04 7.93 -16.28
N TYR A 272 0.26 8.25 -16.21
CA TYR A 272 1.17 7.63 -15.26
C TYR A 272 2.32 8.55 -14.86
N THR A 273 2.85 8.29 -13.65
CA THR A 273 4.06 8.91 -13.15
C THR A 273 5.30 8.10 -13.52
N ASP A 274 6.42 8.75 -13.63
CA ASP A 274 7.73 8.08 -13.73
C ASP A 274 8.60 8.46 -12.52
N ALA A 275 8.72 7.53 -11.58
CA ALA A 275 9.50 7.73 -10.36
C ALA A 275 11.02 7.81 -10.60
N GLY A 276 11.48 7.38 -11.75
CA GLY A 276 12.85 7.52 -12.23
C GLY A 276 13.15 8.84 -12.93
N ARG A 277 12.09 9.64 -13.21
CA ARG A 277 12.18 10.92 -13.92
C ARG A 277 11.28 11.97 -13.28
N ASN A 278 11.54 13.24 -13.51
CA ASN A 278 10.65 14.32 -13.04
C ASN A 278 9.57 14.62 -14.08
N SER A 279 8.76 13.60 -14.41
CA SER A 279 7.74 13.72 -15.45
C SER A 279 6.49 12.87 -15.12
N CYS A 280 5.35 13.35 -15.61
CA CYS A 280 4.15 12.52 -15.83
C CYS A 280 3.98 12.32 -17.34
N TYR A 281 3.25 11.30 -17.69
CA TYR A 281 3.02 10.93 -19.09
C TYR A 281 1.55 10.61 -19.31
N SER A 282 1.08 10.80 -20.55
CA SER A 282 -0.15 10.17 -21.04
C SER A 282 0.17 9.28 -22.23
N MET A 283 -0.50 8.14 -22.34
CA MET A 283 -0.40 7.21 -23.46
C MET A 283 -1.78 7.04 -24.09
N HIS A 284 -1.86 7.16 -25.41
CA HIS A 284 -3.10 6.90 -26.13
C HIS A 284 -3.35 5.38 -26.20
N PRO A 285 -4.54 4.86 -25.83
CA PRO A 285 -4.77 3.43 -25.67
C PRO A 285 -4.68 2.62 -26.95
N GLU A 286 -4.99 3.20 -28.11
CA GLU A 286 -4.94 2.49 -29.39
C GLU A 286 -3.57 2.61 -30.07
N THR A 287 -3.05 3.83 -30.18
CA THR A 287 -1.83 4.10 -30.93
C THR A 287 -0.56 3.89 -30.13
N MET A 288 -0.67 3.78 -28.80
CA MET A 288 0.45 3.71 -27.83
C MET A 288 1.40 4.92 -27.92
N VAL A 289 0.94 6.04 -28.50
CA VAL A 289 1.69 7.28 -28.57
C VAL A 289 1.75 7.93 -27.20
N VAL A 290 2.95 8.32 -26.79
CA VAL A 290 3.23 8.90 -25.47
C VAL A 290 3.47 10.40 -25.58
N LYS A 291 2.85 11.16 -24.66
CA LYS A 291 3.10 12.59 -24.44
C LYS A 291 3.72 12.78 -23.06
N GLU A 292 4.82 13.53 -23.00
CA GLU A 292 5.53 13.86 -21.76
C GLU A 292 5.08 15.20 -21.20
N TYR A 293 4.88 15.27 -19.88
CA TYR A 293 4.65 16.48 -19.10
C TYR A 293 5.79 16.62 -18.09
N LYS A 294 6.77 17.52 -18.38
CA LYS A 294 7.90 17.80 -17.49
C LYS A 294 7.40 18.59 -16.29
N LEU A 295 7.59 18.04 -15.11
CA LEU A 295 7.14 18.65 -13.86
C LEU A 295 8.09 19.76 -13.41
N LEU A 296 7.58 20.68 -12.59
CA LEU A 296 8.37 21.78 -12.04
C LEU A 296 9.54 21.24 -11.21
N LYS A 297 10.68 21.91 -11.23
CA LYS A 297 11.83 21.55 -10.40
C LYS A 297 11.49 21.79 -8.93
N ALA A 298 11.74 20.81 -8.06
CA ALA A 298 11.60 21.01 -6.63
C ALA A 298 12.78 21.83 -6.11
N ASN A 299 12.51 22.88 -5.31
CA ASN A 299 13.56 23.73 -4.74
C ASN A 299 14.40 23.01 -3.67
N GLU A 300 13.89 21.90 -3.11
CA GLU A 300 14.57 21.05 -2.14
C GLU A 300 14.30 19.57 -2.43
N ALA A 301 15.23 18.92 -3.06
CA ALA A 301 15.23 17.46 -3.13
C ALA A 301 15.73 16.88 -1.81
N VAL A 302 14.93 16.04 -1.16
CA VAL A 302 15.30 15.38 0.11
C VAL A 302 16.43 14.37 -0.11
N ASN A 303 16.62 13.92 -1.35
CA ASN A 303 17.59 12.90 -1.76
C ASN A 303 18.36 13.29 -3.03
N ALA A 304 19.12 14.37 -3.01
CA ALA A 304 19.86 14.89 -4.15
C ALA A 304 21.13 14.07 -4.54
N GLY A 305 21.21 12.79 -4.24
CA GLY A 305 22.44 12.00 -4.38
C GLY A 305 22.68 11.26 -5.69
N ARG A 306 21.65 10.97 -6.50
CA ARG A 306 21.81 10.18 -7.73
C ARG A 306 20.91 10.62 -8.89
N GLY A 307 21.17 11.82 -9.40
CA GLY A 307 20.43 12.39 -10.52
C GLY A 307 19.17 13.15 -10.10
N GLU A 308 18.73 14.09 -10.94
CA GLU A 308 17.63 15.02 -10.64
C GLU A 308 16.30 14.32 -10.29
N SER A 309 16.09 13.10 -10.77
CA SER A 309 14.85 12.36 -10.64
C SER A 309 14.70 11.58 -9.33
N ARG A 310 15.79 11.04 -8.79
CA ARG A 310 15.73 10.25 -7.53
C ARG A 310 15.42 11.08 -6.30
N GLY A 311 15.67 12.38 -6.35
CA GLY A 311 15.31 13.30 -5.29
C GLY A 311 13.88 13.80 -5.32
N ILE A 312 13.14 13.60 -6.42
CA ILE A 312 11.81 14.19 -6.63
C ILE A 312 10.73 13.11 -6.53
N THR A 313 10.92 12.00 -7.19
CA THR A 313 10.08 10.79 -7.18
C THR A 313 8.60 11.11 -7.39
N PRO A 314 8.15 11.46 -8.62
CA PRO A 314 6.73 11.45 -8.96
C PRO A 314 6.16 10.08 -8.65
N TYR A 315 5.04 10.02 -7.89
CA TYR A 315 4.61 8.79 -7.27
C TYR A 315 3.13 8.45 -7.52
N GLY A 316 2.23 8.99 -6.72
CA GLY A 316 0.79 8.86 -6.92
C GLY A 316 0.31 9.73 -8.09
N ILE A 317 -0.76 9.31 -8.74
CA ILE A 317 -1.45 10.05 -9.79
C ILE A 317 -2.94 9.78 -9.66
N ASP A 318 -3.76 10.78 -9.93
CA ASP A 318 -5.21 10.68 -9.97
C ASP A 318 -5.80 11.76 -10.87
N PHE A 319 -7.10 11.73 -11.12
CA PHE A 319 -7.81 12.73 -11.90
C PHE A 319 -8.90 13.43 -11.08
N SER A 320 -9.17 14.67 -11.42
CA SER A 320 -10.28 15.42 -10.84
C SER A 320 -11.59 15.09 -11.55
N PRO A 321 -12.62 14.62 -10.85
CA PRO A 321 -13.93 14.37 -11.44
C PRO A 321 -14.65 15.68 -11.81
N ILE A 322 -14.16 16.84 -11.36
CA ILE A 322 -14.77 18.16 -11.62
C ILE A 322 -14.39 18.70 -13.00
N ASP A 323 -13.10 18.60 -13.36
CA ASP A 323 -12.54 19.27 -14.55
C ASP A 323 -11.61 18.39 -15.39
N GLY A 324 -11.42 17.12 -15.00
CA GLY A 324 -10.54 16.18 -15.67
C GLY A 324 -9.04 16.53 -15.53
N SER A 325 -8.69 17.48 -14.66
CA SER A 325 -7.27 17.77 -14.41
C SER A 325 -6.59 16.59 -13.72
N ILE A 326 -5.31 16.43 -14.03
CA ILE A 326 -4.50 15.32 -13.51
C ILE A 326 -3.71 15.80 -12.30
N TRP A 327 -3.87 15.07 -11.21
CA TRP A 327 -3.16 15.33 -9.97
C TRP A 327 -2.04 14.33 -9.76
N TYR A 328 -0.90 14.77 -9.23
CA TYR A 328 0.25 13.92 -8.96
C TYR A 328 0.92 14.30 -7.63
N SER A 329 1.57 13.34 -7.00
CA SER A 329 2.43 13.58 -5.85
C SER A 329 3.90 13.45 -6.23
N LYS A 330 4.75 14.25 -5.57
CA LYS A 330 6.22 14.10 -5.57
C LYS A 330 6.66 13.65 -4.19
N LEU A 331 6.83 12.36 -3.99
CA LEU A 331 7.08 11.77 -2.69
C LEU A 331 8.30 12.40 -1.98
N ASN A 332 9.47 12.38 -2.61
CA ASN A 332 10.68 12.97 -2.05
C ASN A 332 10.80 14.48 -2.33
N GLY A 333 10.18 14.96 -3.39
CA GLY A 333 10.08 16.38 -3.71
C GLY A 333 9.11 17.16 -2.84
N ASN A 334 8.31 16.46 -2.04
CA ASN A 334 7.34 17.00 -1.11
C ASN A 334 6.37 18.01 -1.74
N ARG A 335 5.70 17.61 -2.85
CA ARG A 335 4.72 18.43 -3.57
C ARG A 335 3.48 17.60 -3.91
N ILE A 336 2.35 18.29 -3.98
CA ILE A 336 1.17 17.86 -4.74
C ILE A 336 1.04 18.81 -5.92
N GLY A 337 0.82 18.28 -7.11
CA GLY A 337 0.72 19.08 -8.32
C GLY A 337 -0.50 18.72 -9.15
N ARG A 338 -0.93 19.67 -9.97
CA ARG A 338 -2.02 19.53 -10.94
C ARG A 338 -1.52 19.88 -12.34
N ILE A 339 -1.88 19.07 -13.30
CA ILE A 339 -1.66 19.29 -14.73
C ILE A 339 -3.04 19.56 -15.37
N ASN A 340 -3.15 20.64 -16.13
CA ASN A 340 -4.26 20.82 -17.05
C ASN A 340 -3.95 19.99 -18.31
N PRO A 341 -4.71 18.92 -18.63
CA PRO A 341 -4.38 18.05 -19.78
C PRO A 341 -4.48 18.76 -21.12
N LYS A 342 -5.32 19.79 -21.23
CA LYS A 342 -5.56 20.57 -22.48
C LYS A 342 -4.43 21.55 -22.76
N THR A 343 -4.00 22.30 -21.74
CA THR A 343 -3.00 23.38 -21.91
C THR A 343 -1.59 22.92 -21.54
N GLY A 344 -1.44 21.87 -20.73
CA GLY A 344 -0.16 21.45 -20.15
C GLY A 344 0.30 22.32 -18.98
N GLU A 345 -0.52 23.27 -18.53
CA GLU A 345 -0.21 24.11 -17.38
C GLU A 345 -0.07 23.29 -16.10
N ILE A 346 0.97 23.57 -15.30
CA ILE A 346 1.28 22.87 -14.06
C ILE A 346 1.28 23.85 -12.90
N LYS A 347 0.59 23.46 -11.83
CA LYS A 347 0.62 24.16 -10.54
C LYS A 347 0.95 23.18 -9.42
N GLU A 348 1.77 23.60 -8.45
CA GLU A 348 2.19 22.75 -7.32
C GLU A 348 1.97 23.45 -5.98
N TRP A 349 1.64 22.65 -4.95
CA TRP A 349 1.45 23.06 -3.57
C TRP A 349 2.39 22.31 -2.64
N ASN A 350 2.79 22.97 -1.55
CA ASN A 350 3.57 22.37 -0.46
C ASN A 350 2.60 21.78 0.57
N PRO A 351 2.55 20.46 0.77
CA PRO A 351 1.83 19.93 1.91
C PRO A 351 2.54 20.30 3.22
N PRO A 352 1.80 20.59 4.32
CA PRO A 352 2.39 20.91 5.62
C PRO A 352 2.95 19.69 6.37
N PHE A 353 3.18 18.59 5.66
CA PHE A 353 3.74 17.33 6.12
C PHE A 353 4.69 16.76 5.07
N ARG A 354 5.39 15.68 5.41
CA ARG A 354 6.38 15.07 4.51
C ARG A 354 5.90 13.79 3.88
N GLY A 355 6.34 13.58 2.62
CA GLY A 355 6.15 12.34 1.90
C GLY A 355 4.73 12.14 1.38
N PRO A 356 4.15 13.09 0.62
CA PRO A 356 2.89 12.86 -0.07
C PRO A 356 3.03 11.64 -0.98
N ARG A 357 2.19 10.62 -0.79
CA ARG A 357 2.37 9.37 -1.50
C ARG A 357 1.20 9.08 -2.46
N ARG A 358 0.43 8.01 -2.31
CA ARG A 358 -0.72 7.71 -3.16
C ARG A 358 -1.95 8.46 -2.63
N HIS A 359 -2.27 9.55 -3.29
CA HIS A 359 -3.38 10.45 -2.99
C HIS A 359 -4.58 10.14 -3.88
N HIS A 360 -5.75 10.63 -3.48
CA HIS A 360 -6.95 10.57 -4.32
C HIS A 360 -7.73 11.90 -4.29
N VAL A 361 -8.43 12.18 -5.39
CA VAL A 361 -9.28 13.35 -5.56
C VAL A 361 -10.72 12.96 -5.30
N ALA A 362 -11.35 13.62 -4.33
CA ALA A 362 -12.75 13.38 -3.97
C ALA A 362 -13.71 13.93 -5.04
N GLN A 363 -14.96 13.47 -5.01
CA GLN A 363 -16.02 13.93 -5.92
C GLN A 363 -16.28 15.44 -5.82
N ASP A 364 -15.95 16.09 -4.71
CA ASP A 364 -16.05 17.54 -4.52
C ASP A 364 -14.80 18.31 -5.00
N GLY A 365 -13.80 17.61 -5.51
CA GLY A 365 -12.54 18.13 -6.05
C GLY A 365 -11.45 18.36 -5.00
N ARG A 366 -11.71 18.09 -3.72
CA ARG A 366 -10.66 18.13 -2.67
C ARG A 366 -9.69 16.95 -2.83
N VAL A 367 -8.42 17.20 -2.51
CA VAL A 367 -7.35 16.22 -2.69
C VAL A 367 -6.92 15.66 -1.34
N TRP A 368 -7.17 14.39 -1.11
CA TRP A 368 -6.78 13.68 0.10
C TRP A 368 -5.42 13.02 -0.09
N VAL A 369 -4.51 13.26 0.85
CA VAL A 369 -3.09 12.94 0.68
C VAL A 369 -2.53 12.26 1.93
N PRO A 370 -1.99 11.03 1.81
CA PRO A 370 -1.26 10.40 2.92
C PRO A 370 0.13 11.00 3.05
N GLY A 371 0.50 11.41 4.26
CA GLY A 371 1.81 11.95 4.63
C GLY A 371 2.73 10.84 5.15
N PHE A 372 3.26 10.02 4.26
CA PHE A 372 4.03 8.82 4.56
C PHE A 372 5.19 9.04 5.53
N GLY A 373 5.94 10.13 5.35
CA GLY A 373 7.05 10.47 6.24
C GLY A 373 6.61 10.95 7.61
N SER A 374 5.48 11.64 7.69
CA SER A 374 5.01 12.28 8.94
C SER A 374 4.01 11.44 9.73
N GLY A 375 3.44 10.36 9.14
CA GLY A 375 2.44 9.52 9.81
C GLY A 375 1.07 10.17 9.94
N VAL A 376 0.75 11.12 9.06
CA VAL A 376 -0.48 11.90 9.02
C VAL A 376 -1.20 11.69 7.70
N PHE A 377 -2.39 12.20 7.57
CA PHE A 377 -3.04 12.44 6.29
C PHE A 377 -3.64 13.85 6.26
N GLY A 378 -3.85 14.38 5.08
CA GLY A 378 -4.39 15.73 4.96
C GLY A 378 -5.27 15.88 3.74
N VAL A 379 -6.03 16.96 3.70
CA VAL A 379 -6.84 17.36 2.57
C VAL A 379 -6.49 18.76 2.12
N LEU A 380 -6.27 18.92 0.82
CA LEU A 380 -6.13 20.20 0.16
C LEU A 380 -7.45 20.59 -0.48
N ASP A 381 -7.96 21.80 -0.19
CA ASP A 381 -8.98 22.42 -1.02
C ASP A 381 -8.28 23.25 -2.11
N PRO A 382 -8.34 22.84 -3.39
CA PRO A 382 -7.65 23.57 -4.45
C PRO A 382 -8.25 24.92 -4.78
N LYS A 383 -9.44 25.26 -4.27
CA LYS A 383 -10.12 26.56 -4.48
C LYS A 383 -9.61 27.62 -3.51
N THR A 384 -9.42 27.24 -2.25
CA THR A 384 -8.89 28.13 -1.20
C THR A 384 -7.38 27.98 -1.01
N GLU A 385 -6.80 26.88 -1.52
CA GLU A 385 -5.41 26.46 -1.33
C GLU A 385 -5.06 26.12 0.13
N GLU A 386 -6.08 25.89 0.95
CA GLU A 386 -5.94 25.58 2.36
C GLU A 386 -5.77 24.08 2.59
N TRP A 387 -4.98 23.75 3.60
CA TRP A 387 -4.76 22.39 4.07
C TRP A 387 -5.41 22.16 5.42
N LYS A 388 -6.05 21.00 5.59
CA LYS A 388 -6.40 20.45 6.88
C LYS A 388 -5.66 19.13 7.08
N VAL A 389 -5.05 18.93 8.26
CA VAL A 389 -4.20 17.77 8.55
C VAL A 389 -4.75 17.04 9.76
N TYR A 390 -4.66 15.71 9.72
CA TYR A 390 -5.13 14.80 10.75
C TYR A 390 -4.01 13.82 11.11
N ASP A 391 -3.80 13.61 12.40
CA ASP A 391 -2.87 12.61 12.89
C ASP A 391 -3.48 11.20 12.82
N LEU A 392 -2.69 10.23 12.38
CA LEU A 392 -3.02 8.82 12.60
C LEU A 392 -2.64 8.41 14.03
N PRO A 393 -3.29 7.39 14.60
CA PRO A 393 -2.84 6.81 15.86
C PRO A 393 -1.36 6.44 15.79
N ASP A 394 -0.59 6.85 16.80
CA ASP A 394 0.87 6.69 16.83
C ASP A 394 1.59 7.30 15.61
N SER A 395 1.20 8.50 15.21
CA SER A 395 1.68 9.18 14.00
C SER A 395 3.20 9.21 13.87
N ASP A 396 3.91 9.30 14.98
CA ASP A 396 5.37 9.29 15.01
C ASP A 396 5.97 8.02 14.42
N ASN A 397 5.33 6.89 14.58
CA ASN A 397 5.80 5.57 14.14
C ASN A 397 5.03 5.03 12.94
N GLN A 398 3.89 5.64 12.58
CA GLN A 398 3.03 5.23 11.47
C GLN A 398 3.59 5.66 10.10
N ILE A 399 3.29 4.87 9.07
CA ILE A 399 3.66 5.12 7.66
C ILE A 399 2.45 4.89 6.74
N PRO A 400 1.53 5.85 6.59
CA PRO A 400 0.40 5.72 5.67
C PRO A 400 0.90 5.67 4.22
N TYR A 401 0.66 4.55 3.53
CA TYR A 401 1.15 4.36 2.17
C TYR A 401 0.20 4.94 1.12
N ALA A 402 -1.05 4.52 1.17
CA ALA A 402 -2.10 4.91 0.24
C ALA A 402 -3.36 5.27 1.02
N LEU A 403 -4.21 6.03 0.38
CA LEU A 403 -5.60 6.21 0.77
C LEU A 403 -6.49 6.19 -0.47
N ASN A 404 -7.77 5.91 -0.28
CA ASN A 404 -8.79 6.08 -1.31
C ASN A 404 -10.12 6.46 -0.66
N ILE A 405 -11.08 6.92 -1.45
CA ILE A 405 -12.36 7.45 -0.98
C ILE A 405 -13.48 6.56 -1.52
N ASP A 406 -14.25 5.96 -0.61
CA ASP A 406 -15.36 5.10 -1.02
C ASP A 406 -16.54 5.91 -1.60
N PRO A 407 -17.50 5.26 -2.28
CA PRO A 407 -18.67 5.94 -2.85
C PRO A 407 -19.56 6.66 -1.82
N LYS A 408 -19.43 6.35 -0.53
CA LYS A 408 -20.13 7.02 0.58
C LYS A 408 -19.37 8.25 1.08
N GLY A 409 -18.14 8.46 0.62
CA GLY A 409 -17.27 9.58 0.96
C GLY A 409 -16.39 9.36 2.18
N PHE A 410 -16.29 8.12 2.70
CA PHE A 410 -15.31 7.80 3.73
C PHE A 410 -13.91 7.68 3.12
N VAL A 411 -12.92 8.19 3.84
CA VAL A 411 -11.51 8.06 3.44
C VAL A 411 -10.91 6.82 4.11
N TRP A 412 -10.41 5.91 3.30
CA TRP A 412 -9.73 4.69 3.73
C TRP A 412 -8.23 4.84 3.59
N ILE A 413 -7.48 4.59 4.68
CA ILE A 413 -6.04 4.86 4.74
C ILE A 413 -5.30 3.58 5.18
N CYS A 414 -4.29 3.17 4.42
CA CYS A 414 -3.41 2.07 4.78
C CYS A 414 -2.54 2.44 5.97
N GLY A 415 -2.75 1.79 7.11
CA GLY A 415 -1.89 1.88 8.29
C GLY A 415 -0.72 0.92 8.18
N THR A 416 0.14 1.14 7.18
CA THR A 416 1.19 0.21 6.74
C THR A 416 2.26 -0.03 7.80
N GLY A 417 2.40 0.87 8.79
CA GLY A 417 3.38 0.77 9.87
C GLY A 417 3.00 -0.18 11.01
N ASN A 418 1.72 -0.55 11.15
CA ASN A 418 1.23 -1.32 12.30
C ASN A 418 0.11 -2.31 11.99
N ASP A 419 0.04 -2.79 10.75
CA ASP A 419 -0.94 -3.81 10.35
C ASP A 419 -2.40 -3.37 10.57
N THR A 420 -2.72 -2.13 10.15
CA THR A 420 -4.07 -1.58 10.29
C THR A 420 -4.59 -1.02 8.98
N MET A 421 -5.91 -0.92 8.90
CA MET A 421 -6.63 -0.09 7.96
C MET A 421 -7.43 0.94 8.74
N HIS A 422 -7.39 2.20 8.33
CA HIS A 422 -8.17 3.24 8.96
C HIS A 422 -9.32 3.68 8.06
N ARG A 423 -10.48 3.96 8.66
CA ARG A 423 -11.60 4.63 8.00
C ARG A 423 -11.88 5.95 8.69
N PHE A 424 -11.84 7.03 7.93
CA PHE A 424 -12.11 8.37 8.40
C PHE A 424 -13.41 8.91 7.80
N ASP A 425 -14.26 9.48 8.62
CA ASP A 425 -15.46 10.20 8.19
C ASP A 425 -15.17 11.71 8.09
N PRO A 426 -15.11 12.30 6.88
CA PRO A 426 -14.84 13.74 6.73
C PRO A 426 -15.92 14.66 7.32
N LYS A 427 -17.11 14.14 7.65
CA LYS A 427 -18.22 14.93 8.19
C LYS A 427 -18.15 15.06 9.70
N THR A 428 -17.83 13.97 10.39
CA THR A 428 -17.73 13.92 11.86
C THR A 428 -16.31 14.01 12.36
N GLU A 429 -15.34 13.77 11.48
CA GLU A 429 -13.91 13.64 11.76
C GLU A 429 -13.56 12.44 12.65
N ASP A 430 -14.47 11.46 12.70
CA ASP A 430 -14.22 10.22 13.42
C ASP A 430 -13.25 9.30 12.63
N LEU A 431 -12.24 8.80 13.32
CA LEU A 431 -11.28 7.84 12.79
C LEU A 431 -11.48 6.48 13.46
N ILE A 432 -11.70 5.46 12.65
CA ILE A 432 -11.83 4.07 13.08
C ILE A 432 -10.61 3.29 12.60
N THR A 433 -9.99 2.52 13.51
CA THR A 433 -8.82 1.68 13.21
C THR A 433 -9.21 0.21 13.22
N ILE A 434 -9.01 -0.46 12.10
CA ILE A 434 -9.32 -1.88 11.88
C ILE A 434 -7.98 -2.65 11.87
N PRO A 435 -7.72 -3.54 12.84
CA PRO A 435 -6.53 -4.37 12.83
C PRO A 435 -6.62 -5.43 11.73
N MET A 436 -5.52 -5.66 11.02
CA MET A 436 -5.41 -6.72 10.03
C MET A 436 -5.13 -8.06 10.73
N PRO A 437 -5.72 -9.18 10.24
CA PRO A 437 -5.57 -10.49 10.89
C PRO A 437 -4.17 -11.08 10.72
N THR A 438 -3.51 -10.80 9.60
CA THR A 438 -2.12 -11.22 9.35
C THR A 438 -1.16 -10.14 9.84
N ARG A 439 -0.11 -10.52 10.58
CA ARG A 439 0.93 -9.62 11.07
C ARG A 439 2.01 -9.37 10.02
N VAL A 440 2.64 -8.22 10.15
CA VAL A 440 3.71 -7.75 9.25
C VAL A 440 3.18 -7.65 7.81
N THR A 441 2.06 -6.94 7.66
CA THR A 441 1.49 -6.61 6.36
C THR A 441 2.20 -5.40 5.74
N TYR A 442 2.03 -5.24 4.44
CA TYR A 442 2.48 -4.03 3.75
C TYR A 442 1.49 -3.70 2.64
N THR A 443 0.37 -3.08 3.03
CA THR A 443 -0.71 -2.68 2.12
C THR A 443 -0.32 -1.42 1.34
N ARG A 444 -0.65 -1.37 0.03
CA ARG A 444 -0.15 -0.34 -0.88
C ARG A 444 -1.21 0.35 -1.70
N GLU A 445 -2.37 -0.25 -1.83
CA GLU A 445 -3.49 0.22 -2.63
C GLU A 445 -4.78 -0.01 -1.88
N VAL A 446 -5.83 0.73 -2.22
CA VAL A 446 -7.19 0.56 -1.73
C VAL A 446 -8.12 0.67 -2.92
N GLU A 447 -8.82 -0.41 -3.25
CA GLU A 447 -9.83 -0.42 -4.31
C GLU A 447 -11.19 -0.82 -3.74
N PHE A 448 -12.26 -0.55 -4.49
CA PHE A 448 -13.63 -0.84 -4.08
C PHE A 448 -14.35 -1.64 -5.16
N ASP A 449 -15.12 -2.64 -4.74
CA ASP A 449 -16.06 -3.30 -5.64
C ASP A 449 -17.41 -2.55 -5.70
N ALA A 450 -18.30 -3.01 -6.58
CA ALA A 450 -19.60 -2.41 -6.77
C ALA A 450 -20.51 -2.45 -5.52
N ASP A 451 -20.24 -3.38 -4.60
CA ASP A 451 -20.94 -3.50 -3.32
C ASP A 451 -20.36 -2.57 -2.24
N GLY A 452 -19.25 -1.90 -2.55
CA GLY A 452 -18.52 -1.00 -1.63
C GLY A 452 -17.64 -1.74 -0.64
N ASN A 453 -17.29 -2.98 -0.91
CA ASN A 453 -16.27 -3.69 -0.14
C ASN A 453 -14.88 -3.19 -0.53
N ILE A 454 -13.96 -3.25 0.42
CA ILE A 454 -12.60 -2.74 0.26
C ILE A 454 -11.70 -3.90 -0.15
N TRP A 455 -10.90 -3.69 -1.18
CA TRP A 455 -9.93 -4.62 -1.69
C TRP A 455 -8.51 -4.10 -1.55
N LEU A 456 -7.63 -4.94 -1.04
CA LEU A 456 -6.24 -4.64 -0.73
C LEU A 456 -5.34 -5.77 -1.19
N CYS A 457 -4.05 -5.47 -1.30
CA CYS A 457 -3.02 -6.50 -1.40
C CYS A 457 -1.97 -6.34 -0.32
N ASN A 458 -1.38 -7.47 0.07
CA ASN A 458 -0.26 -7.52 0.98
C ASN A 458 1.00 -7.90 0.20
N ALA A 459 1.92 -6.95 0.09
CA ALA A 459 3.14 -7.06 -0.71
C ALA A 459 4.39 -6.74 0.09
N ASN A 460 4.57 -7.40 1.22
CA ASN A 460 5.79 -7.25 1.98
C ASN A 460 7.00 -7.77 1.17
N ALA A 461 8.01 -6.95 1.00
CA ALA A 461 9.22 -7.32 0.27
C ALA A 461 10.46 -7.21 1.18
N PRO A 462 11.10 -8.31 1.55
CA PRO A 462 10.81 -9.69 1.14
C PRO A 462 9.60 -10.30 1.87
N ALA A 463 8.86 -11.16 1.18
CA ALA A 463 7.64 -11.79 1.70
C ALA A 463 7.84 -12.58 3.00
N ARG A 464 9.04 -13.06 3.27
CA ARG A 464 9.42 -13.77 4.53
C ARG A 464 9.22 -12.92 5.80
N HIS A 465 9.10 -11.61 5.68
CA HIS A 465 8.79 -10.74 6.82
C HIS A 465 7.30 -10.78 7.21
N THR A 466 6.42 -11.25 6.32
CA THR A 466 5.01 -11.49 6.62
C THR A 466 4.86 -12.75 7.49
N GLU A 467 3.94 -12.74 8.41
CA GLU A 467 3.71 -13.84 9.37
C GLU A 467 3.69 -15.24 8.72
N ARG A 468 3.04 -15.39 7.56
CA ARG A 468 2.97 -16.66 6.82
C ARG A 468 3.94 -16.73 5.65
N GLY A 469 4.69 -15.67 5.40
CA GLY A 469 5.62 -15.58 4.28
C GLY A 469 4.95 -15.59 2.90
N LYS A 470 3.66 -15.23 2.82
CA LYS A 470 2.87 -15.26 1.59
C LYS A 470 2.30 -13.88 1.27
N GLY A 471 2.29 -13.52 -0.02
CA GLY A 471 1.51 -12.38 -0.51
C GLY A 471 0.04 -12.77 -0.63
N SER A 472 -0.85 -11.85 -0.32
CA SER A 472 -2.30 -12.11 -0.32
C SER A 472 -3.09 -10.99 -1.00
N ILE A 473 -4.25 -11.36 -1.52
CA ILE A 473 -5.35 -10.45 -1.83
C ILE A 473 -6.28 -10.45 -0.62
N ILE A 474 -6.77 -9.28 -0.25
CA ILE A 474 -7.53 -9.06 0.98
C ILE A 474 -8.82 -8.34 0.64
N LYS A 475 -9.95 -8.84 1.15
CA LYS A 475 -11.25 -8.19 1.12
C LYS A 475 -11.68 -7.81 2.53
N ILE A 476 -12.15 -6.58 2.70
CA ILE A 476 -12.76 -6.11 3.95
C ILE A 476 -14.23 -5.79 3.69
N GLU A 477 -15.11 -6.42 4.44
CA GLU A 477 -16.56 -6.26 4.42
C GLU A 477 -17.02 -5.69 5.76
N ILE A 478 -17.79 -4.59 5.71
CA ILE A 478 -18.42 -4.06 6.92
C ILE A 478 -19.80 -4.68 7.06
N LEU A 479 -19.97 -5.50 8.10
CA LEU A 479 -21.21 -6.20 8.40
C LEU A 479 -22.12 -5.30 9.25
N ASP A 480 -22.61 -4.19 8.70
CA ASP A 480 -23.64 -3.42 9.38
C ASP A 480 -24.95 -4.21 9.35
N GLY A 481 -25.38 -4.65 10.52
CA GLY A 481 -26.69 -5.26 10.68
C GLY A 481 -27.78 -4.27 10.28
N GLY A 482 -28.11 -4.19 8.97
CA GLY A 482 -29.33 -3.57 8.54
C GLY A 482 -29.27 -2.36 7.60
N VAL A 483 -28.38 -2.32 6.63
CA VAL A 483 -28.69 -1.62 5.38
C VAL A 483 -28.26 -2.50 4.20
N LYS A 484 -29.10 -3.41 3.81
CA LYS A 484 -29.13 -3.84 2.42
C LYS A 484 -29.48 -2.61 1.62
N VAL A 485 -28.55 -1.98 0.96
CA VAL A 485 -28.88 -1.07 -0.14
C VAL A 485 -29.47 -1.97 -1.21
N ALA A 486 -30.80 -1.93 -1.31
CA ALA A 486 -31.52 -2.56 -2.39
C ALA A 486 -30.93 -2.04 -3.70
N GLY A 487 -30.55 -2.96 -4.58
CA GLY A 487 -29.99 -2.65 -5.86
C GLY A 487 -30.91 -1.74 -6.69
N LYS A 488 -30.28 -0.87 -7.44
CA LYS A 488 -30.81 -0.35 -8.69
C LYS A 488 -30.01 -0.93 -9.83
#